data_e9520a4057973d32a3340d66941ae9af
#
_entry.id   e9520a4057973d32a3340d66941ae9af
#
_cell.length_a   1.000
_cell.length_b   1.000
_cell.length_c   1.000
_cell.angle_alpha   90.00
_cell.angle_beta   90.00
_cell.angle_gamma   90.00
#
_symmetry.space_group_name_H-M   'P 1'
#
loop_
_entity.id
_entity.type
_entity.pdbx_description
1 polymer ?
#
loop_
_entity_poly.entity_id
_entity_poly.type
_entity_poly.pdbx_seq_one_letter_code
_entity_poly.pdbx_strand_id
1 'polypeptide(L)'
;MVKIPVLRWGQPYESLELDNVIHFVTGETLAKVSQANPGLLAKDMKRAQRAREVLLEIPCRELVRRMKQAADLYRDATLPMGDGEQSPADFARQQSASTGLPEHMCRANMSKNHFVLSNMDRILDCLTRGLDLEILTRGYGWESREVMVSYQAQSPVLGLVLPSNSPGVHTLWMPVIPMQIGLVLKPGPQEPWTPYRMAAAFFQAGVPREAISVYPGGGEMGAEVVNRCRRVKIFGSTETVQRYHGNPCVQVHGPGFSKILLGDDAVDQWEKYLELMVDSVYLNSGRGCINCSGVWASRHTREIAQALAERLGPIDAKPPDDPAASLAAFTVPGQAKAIHASILEKMKEDGVSDVTAQYGSRLVEQQRCAYLRPWVIHCDAPERKIAQTEYMFPYVTVVQCPQAEMIDKIGQTLVCSAITHDPIWERQLIDATNIDRLNIGPIPTIQLNWLQPHEGNIVD
;
A
#
# COMPACT_ATOMS: atom_id res chain seq x y z
N MET A 1 19.35 -13.22 -16.80
CA MET A 1 18.44 -13.82 -15.79
C MET A 1 19.18 -13.80 -14.46
N VAL A 2 18.63 -13.11 -13.46
CA VAL A 2 19.26 -12.88 -12.16
C VAL A 2 18.82 -13.97 -11.17
N LYS A 3 19.73 -14.41 -10.30
CA LYS A 3 19.42 -15.28 -9.16
C LYS A 3 19.39 -14.47 -7.89
N ILE A 4 18.24 -14.43 -7.23
CA ILE A 4 18.02 -13.65 -6.01
C ILE A 4 18.06 -14.61 -4.80
N PRO A 5 19.03 -14.47 -3.87
CA PRO A 5 19.15 -15.32 -2.70
C PRO A 5 18.17 -14.94 -1.59
N VAL A 6 17.95 -15.79 -0.62
CA VAL A 6 17.44 -15.40 0.70
C VAL A 6 18.49 -14.51 1.37
N LEU A 7 18.07 -13.44 2.06
CA LEU A 7 18.95 -12.66 2.92
C LEU A 7 18.71 -13.02 4.39
N ARG A 8 19.63 -13.79 4.97
CA ARG A 8 19.59 -14.22 6.38
C ARG A 8 20.43 -13.28 7.23
N TRP A 9 19.81 -12.37 7.91
CA TRP A 9 20.51 -11.29 8.60
C TRP A 9 21.55 -10.60 7.71
N GLY A 10 21.08 -10.23 6.51
CA GLY A 10 21.88 -9.56 5.47
C GLY A 10 22.90 -10.44 4.74
N GLN A 11 23.06 -11.70 5.10
CA GLN A 11 23.94 -12.63 4.41
C GLN A 11 23.16 -13.40 3.34
N PRO A 12 23.68 -13.47 2.09
CA PRO A 12 23.03 -14.22 1.03
C PRO A 12 23.07 -15.73 1.32
N TYR A 13 21.96 -16.38 1.05
CA TYR A 13 21.83 -17.84 1.16
C TYR A 13 21.06 -18.36 -0.06
N GLU A 14 21.70 -19.24 -0.83
CA GLU A 14 21.08 -19.90 -1.96
C GLU A 14 20.34 -21.15 -1.49
N SER A 15 19.05 -21.22 -1.77
CA SER A 15 18.22 -22.40 -1.52
C SER A 15 18.24 -23.33 -2.73
N LEU A 16 18.06 -24.63 -2.48
CA LEU A 16 17.81 -25.59 -3.55
C LEU A 16 16.42 -25.39 -4.18
N GLU A 17 15.48 -24.89 -3.42
CA GLU A 17 14.14 -24.55 -3.90
C GLU A 17 14.16 -23.14 -4.49
N LEU A 18 13.76 -23.05 -5.76
CA LEU A 18 13.74 -21.81 -6.54
C LEU A 18 12.35 -21.58 -7.11
N ASP A 19 11.88 -20.37 -7.07
CA ASP A 19 10.70 -19.93 -7.80
C ASP A 19 11.07 -18.93 -8.90
N ASN A 20 10.28 -18.91 -9.97
CA ASN A 20 10.52 -18.04 -11.11
C ASN A 20 9.66 -16.79 -11.06
N VAL A 21 10.28 -15.63 -11.17
CA VAL A 21 9.57 -14.39 -11.47
C VAL A 21 9.41 -14.29 -12.99
N ILE A 22 8.17 -14.30 -13.45
CA ILE A 22 7.83 -14.43 -14.86
C ILE A 22 7.36 -13.11 -15.43
N HIS A 23 7.82 -12.80 -16.64
CA HIS A 23 7.30 -11.71 -17.45
C HIS A 23 5.85 -12.01 -17.85
N PHE A 24 4.90 -11.18 -17.42
CA PHE A 24 3.48 -11.48 -17.55
C PHE A 24 2.97 -11.54 -19.02
N VAL A 25 3.63 -10.86 -19.95
CA VAL A 25 3.29 -10.91 -21.38
C VAL A 25 3.99 -12.05 -22.11
N THR A 26 5.33 -12.13 -22.00
CA THR A 26 6.14 -13.06 -22.81
C THR A 26 6.26 -14.46 -22.19
N GLY A 27 6.10 -14.58 -20.88
CA GLY A 27 6.33 -15.83 -20.15
C GLY A 27 7.81 -16.12 -19.86
N GLU A 28 8.72 -15.24 -20.24
CA GLU A 28 10.14 -15.37 -19.94
C GLU A 28 10.42 -15.25 -18.44
N THR A 29 11.40 -16.00 -17.97
CA THR A 29 11.88 -15.91 -16.60
C THR A 29 12.78 -14.68 -16.44
N LEU A 30 12.34 -13.72 -15.64
CA LEU A 30 13.09 -12.50 -15.30
C LEU A 30 14.14 -12.78 -14.22
N ALA A 31 13.77 -13.55 -13.20
CA ALA A 31 14.65 -13.94 -12.10
C ALA A 31 14.28 -15.30 -11.56
N LYS A 32 15.27 -15.98 -10.94
CA LYS A 32 15.07 -17.14 -10.07
C LYS A 32 15.30 -16.71 -8.62
N VAL A 33 14.29 -16.92 -7.77
CA VAL A 33 14.31 -16.47 -6.38
C VAL A 33 14.40 -17.66 -5.45
N SER A 34 15.45 -17.72 -4.64
CA SER A 34 15.60 -18.74 -3.61
C SER A 34 14.46 -18.68 -2.61
N GLN A 35 13.80 -19.82 -2.38
CA GLN A 35 12.71 -19.92 -1.44
C GLN A 35 13.20 -20.29 -0.05
N ALA A 36 12.71 -19.64 0.97
CA ALA A 36 12.92 -20.01 2.36
C ALA A 36 11.79 -20.93 2.83
N ASN A 37 12.10 -21.79 3.79
CA ASN A 37 11.09 -22.62 4.46
C ASN A 37 10.88 -22.18 5.93
N PRO A 38 9.75 -22.55 6.56
CA PRO A 38 9.45 -22.21 7.94
C PRO A 38 10.53 -22.57 8.95
N GLY A 39 11.18 -23.72 8.77
CA GLY A 39 12.27 -24.18 9.65
C GLY A 39 13.51 -23.29 9.61
N LEU A 40 13.83 -22.73 8.44
CA LEU A 40 14.92 -21.78 8.26
C LEU A 40 14.66 -20.49 9.06
N LEU A 41 13.47 -19.91 8.89
CA LEU A 41 13.07 -18.71 9.63
C LEU A 41 13.05 -18.98 11.14
N ALA A 42 12.45 -20.10 11.58
CA ALA A 42 12.40 -20.47 13.00
C ALA A 42 13.79 -20.57 13.63
N LYS A 43 14.77 -21.10 12.90
CA LYS A 43 16.18 -21.14 13.33
C LYS A 43 16.77 -19.74 13.44
N ASP A 44 16.57 -18.91 12.44
CA ASP A 44 17.16 -17.56 12.38
C ASP A 44 16.56 -16.61 13.41
N MET A 45 15.27 -16.72 13.70
CA MET A 45 14.58 -15.90 14.69
C MET A 45 15.10 -16.07 16.13
N LYS A 46 15.82 -17.15 16.43
CA LYS A 46 16.55 -17.30 17.71
C LYS A 46 17.62 -16.20 17.91
N ARG A 47 18.04 -15.54 16.84
CA ARG A 47 19.05 -14.49 16.83
C ARG A 47 18.46 -13.10 16.53
N ALA A 48 17.13 -12.96 16.50
CA ALA A 48 16.46 -11.71 16.14
C ALA A 48 16.89 -10.52 17.01
N GLN A 49 17.22 -10.77 18.28
CA GLN A 49 17.70 -9.72 19.20
C GLN A 49 18.95 -9.02 18.67
N ARG A 50 19.85 -9.74 17.97
CA ARG A 50 21.07 -9.17 17.40
C ARG A 50 20.79 -8.05 16.39
N ALA A 51 19.69 -8.16 15.63
CA ALA A 51 19.30 -7.11 14.69
C ALA A 51 19.05 -5.76 15.37
N ARG A 52 18.45 -5.77 16.57
CA ARG A 52 18.26 -4.56 17.37
C ARG A 52 19.57 -4.09 18.00
N GLU A 53 20.39 -5.00 18.55
CA GLU A 53 21.65 -4.66 19.20
C GLU A 53 22.58 -3.86 18.30
N VAL A 54 22.77 -4.29 17.04
CA VAL A 54 23.62 -3.57 16.09
C VAL A 54 23.07 -2.19 15.71
N LEU A 55 21.76 -2.01 15.75
CA LEU A 55 21.14 -0.70 15.51
C LEU A 55 21.28 0.22 16.74
N LEU A 56 21.24 -0.32 17.96
CA LEU A 56 21.43 0.45 19.19
C LEU A 56 22.84 1.04 19.32
N GLU A 57 23.83 0.45 18.65
CA GLU A 57 25.20 0.99 18.58
C GLU A 57 25.27 2.31 17.77
N ILE A 58 24.22 2.65 17.01
CA ILE A 58 24.18 3.81 16.11
C ILE A 58 23.10 4.78 16.60
N PRO A 59 23.44 6.06 16.85
CA PRO A 59 22.45 7.07 17.23
C PRO A 59 21.31 7.17 16.22
N CYS A 60 20.08 7.41 16.69
CA CYS A 60 18.90 7.52 15.82
C CYS A 60 19.08 8.58 14.71
N ARG A 61 19.68 9.73 15.05
CA ARG A 61 19.96 10.80 14.07
C ARG A 61 20.93 10.37 12.98
N GLU A 62 21.91 9.53 13.31
CA GLU A 62 22.83 8.97 12.31
C GLU A 62 22.11 7.94 11.42
N LEU A 63 21.23 7.11 11.97
CA LEU A 63 20.39 6.23 11.17
C LEU A 63 19.46 7.01 10.21
N VAL A 64 18.88 8.11 10.67
CA VAL A 64 18.12 9.03 9.81
C VAL A 64 18.98 9.56 8.65
N ARG A 65 20.23 9.98 8.94
CA ARG A 65 21.17 10.43 7.89
C ARG A 65 21.45 9.32 6.87
N ARG A 66 21.64 8.07 7.32
CA ARG A 66 21.84 6.91 6.44
C ARG A 66 20.59 6.61 5.61
N MET A 67 19.39 6.78 6.17
CA MET A 67 18.13 6.64 5.41
C MET A 67 18.04 7.66 4.27
N LYS A 68 18.42 8.92 4.53
CA LYS A 68 18.47 9.96 3.48
C LYS A 68 19.50 9.63 2.40
N GLN A 69 20.67 9.13 2.76
CA GLN A 69 21.66 8.66 1.80
C GLN A 69 21.15 7.45 1.00
N ALA A 70 20.46 6.52 1.66
CA ALA A 70 19.85 5.37 1.00
C ALA A 70 18.75 5.77 0.01
N ALA A 71 18.07 6.91 0.22
CA ALA A 71 17.08 7.43 -0.70
C ALA A 71 17.66 7.66 -2.10
N ASP A 72 18.78 8.38 -2.18
CA ASP A 72 19.44 8.68 -3.46
C ASP A 72 20.02 7.41 -4.08
N LEU A 73 20.64 6.54 -3.29
CA LEU A 73 21.10 5.23 -3.76
C LEU A 73 19.96 4.39 -4.33
N TYR A 74 18.84 4.30 -3.63
CA TYR A 74 17.68 3.55 -4.08
C TYR A 74 17.13 4.07 -5.41
N ARG A 75 17.04 5.40 -5.58
CA ARG A 75 16.48 6.00 -6.80
C ARG A 75 17.46 6.02 -7.96
N ASP A 76 18.72 6.35 -7.73
CA ASP A 76 19.63 6.77 -8.79
C ASP A 76 20.79 5.80 -9.05
N ALA A 77 21.17 4.94 -8.09
CA ALA A 77 22.34 4.08 -8.24
C ALA A 77 22.03 2.75 -8.93
N THR A 78 23.00 2.21 -9.62
CA THR A 78 23.07 0.78 -9.95
C THR A 78 23.45 0.03 -8.69
N LEU A 79 22.60 -0.92 -8.26
CA LEU A 79 22.75 -1.64 -7.00
C LEU A 79 22.86 -3.13 -7.23
N PRO A 80 23.53 -3.88 -6.34
CA PRO A 80 23.53 -5.34 -6.37
C PRO A 80 22.10 -5.90 -6.30
N MET A 81 21.83 -6.87 -7.15
CA MET A 81 20.58 -7.63 -7.18
C MET A 81 20.90 -9.10 -7.39
N GLY A 82 21.00 -9.86 -6.28
CA GLY A 82 21.41 -11.25 -6.33
C GLY A 82 22.84 -11.42 -6.87
N ASP A 83 22.99 -12.24 -7.92
CA ASP A 83 24.26 -12.50 -8.64
C ASP A 83 24.55 -11.48 -9.75
N GLY A 84 23.76 -10.41 -9.86
CA GLY A 84 23.88 -9.35 -10.85
C GLY A 84 23.75 -7.97 -10.26
N GLU A 85 23.56 -6.99 -11.14
CA GLU A 85 23.31 -5.59 -10.82
C GLU A 85 21.99 -5.12 -11.42
N GLN A 86 21.41 -4.09 -10.83
CA GLN A 86 20.13 -3.50 -11.26
C GLN A 86 20.24 -1.98 -11.30
N SER A 87 20.17 -1.41 -12.49
CA SER A 87 20.00 0.03 -12.67
C SER A 87 18.58 0.47 -12.31
N PRO A 88 18.31 1.78 -12.09
CA PRO A 88 16.96 2.28 -11.89
C PRO A 88 16.00 1.97 -13.04
N ALA A 89 16.51 1.97 -14.27
CA ALA A 89 15.72 1.62 -15.45
C ALA A 89 15.38 0.11 -15.48
N ASP A 90 16.34 -0.76 -15.13
CA ASP A 90 16.10 -2.19 -15.01
C ASP A 90 15.08 -2.50 -13.94
N PHE A 91 15.18 -1.82 -12.78
CA PHE A 91 14.19 -1.95 -11.69
C PHE A 91 12.78 -1.65 -12.19
N ALA A 92 12.55 -0.50 -12.83
CA ALA A 92 11.23 -0.13 -13.31
C ALA A 92 10.67 -1.12 -14.34
N ARG A 93 11.51 -1.57 -15.30
CA ARG A 93 11.12 -2.57 -16.30
C ARG A 93 10.80 -3.94 -15.68
N GLN A 94 11.66 -4.44 -14.79
CA GLN A 94 11.50 -5.74 -14.14
C GLN A 94 10.25 -5.75 -13.24
N GLN A 95 10.04 -4.70 -12.46
CA GLN A 95 8.85 -4.55 -11.62
C GLN A 95 7.58 -4.49 -12.48
N SER A 96 7.57 -3.68 -13.54
CA SER A 96 6.48 -3.61 -14.50
C SER A 96 6.20 -4.98 -15.14
N ALA A 97 7.24 -5.63 -15.64
CA ALA A 97 7.15 -6.91 -16.35
C ALA A 97 6.63 -8.07 -15.48
N SER A 98 6.79 -8.02 -14.18
CA SER A 98 6.29 -9.07 -13.27
C SER A 98 4.96 -8.75 -12.60
N THR A 99 4.70 -7.47 -12.29
CA THR A 99 3.49 -7.06 -11.55
C THR A 99 2.35 -6.60 -12.44
N GLY A 100 2.63 -6.31 -13.71
CA GLY A 100 1.65 -5.76 -14.64
C GLY A 100 1.39 -4.26 -14.49
N LEU A 101 2.08 -3.58 -13.57
CA LEU A 101 1.94 -2.13 -13.40
C LEU A 101 2.69 -1.40 -14.53
N PRO A 102 2.14 -0.37 -15.18
CA PRO A 102 2.86 0.43 -16.17
C PRO A 102 4.20 0.96 -15.67
N GLU A 103 5.23 1.00 -16.53
CA GLU A 103 6.59 1.39 -16.13
C GLU A 103 6.66 2.78 -15.50
N HIS A 104 5.93 3.77 -16.02
CA HIS A 104 5.92 5.12 -15.47
C HIS A 104 5.31 5.14 -14.05
N MET A 105 4.35 4.25 -13.75
CA MET A 105 3.79 4.09 -12.40
C MET A 105 4.78 3.40 -11.45
N CYS A 106 5.60 2.46 -11.95
CA CYS A 106 6.72 1.90 -11.19
C CYS A 106 7.73 2.99 -10.80
N ARG A 107 8.07 3.89 -11.74
CA ARG A 107 8.93 5.06 -11.47
C ARG A 107 8.30 6.03 -10.48
N ALA A 108 6.99 6.29 -10.58
CA ALA A 108 6.27 7.14 -9.65
C ALA A 108 6.27 6.56 -8.22
N ASN A 109 6.06 5.25 -8.07
CA ASN A 109 6.17 4.57 -6.77
C ASN A 109 7.61 4.58 -6.23
N MET A 110 8.62 4.46 -7.10
CA MET A 110 10.03 4.62 -6.73
C MET A 110 10.30 6.02 -6.19
N SER A 111 9.78 7.06 -6.84
CA SER A 111 9.88 8.45 -6.38
C SER A 111 9.17 8.68 -5.05
N LYS A 112 8.04 8.02 -4.83
CA LYS A 112 7.32 8.03 -3.55
C LYS A 112 8.16 7.44 -2.41
N ASN A 113 8.78 6.28 -2.64
CA ASN A 113 9.69 5.66 -1.67
C ASN A 113 10.91 6.55 -1.39
N HIS A 114 11.50 7.14 -2.44
CA HIS A 114 12.58 8.12 -2.31
C HIS A 114 12.16 9.32 -1.45
N PHE A 115 10.96 9.88 -1.69
CA PHE A 115 10.46 11.03 -0.93
C PHE A 115 10.40 10.74 0.57
N VAL A 116 9.87 9.57 0.96
CA VAL A 116 9.76 9.18 2.37
C VAL A 116 11.14 9.02 3.01
N LEU A 117 12.05 8.33 2.35
CA LEU A 117 13.43 8.18 2.85
C LEU A 117 14.15 9.52 2.98
N SER A 118 14.00 10.43 2.01
CA SER A 118 14.63 11.75 2.00
C SER A 118 14.09 12.71 3.07
N ASN A 119 12.84 12.50 3.52
CA ASN A 119 12.17 13.31 4.52
C ASN A 119 12.00 12.59 5.86
N MET A 120 12.81 11.58 6.11
CA MET A 120 12.66 10.69 7.27
C MET A 120 12.70 11.44 8.62
N ASP A 121 13.53 12.46 8.75
CA ASP A 121 13.57 13.32 9.94
C ASP A 121 12.25 14.01 10.23
N ARG A 122 11.63 14.63 9.20
CA ARG A 122 10.35 15.32 9.34
C ARG A 122 9.21 14.34 9.64
N ILE A 123 9.23 13.18 8.98
CA ILE A 123 8.22 12.14 9.18
C ILE A 123 8.30 11.62 10.62
N LEU A 124 9.49 11.31 11.11
CA LEU A 124 9.67 10.84 12.48
C LEU A 124 9.32 11.91 13.51
N ASP A 125 9.71 13.16 13.28
CA ASP A 125 9.33 14.28 14.14
C ASP A 125 7.81 14.38 14.28
N CYS A 126 7.07 14.28 13.19
CA CYS A 126 5.61 14.30 13.21
C CYS A 126 5.00 13.05 13.86
N LEU A 127 5.52 11.86 13.59
CA LEU A 127 5.04 10.61 14.19
C LEU A 127 5.30 10.56 15.70
N THR A 128 6.41 11.14 16.16
CA THR A 128 6.75 11.23 17.59
C THR A 128 6.20 12.48 18.28
N ARG A 129 5.46 13.32 17.55
CA ARG A 129 4.92 14.59 18.07
C ARG A 129 6.00 15.55 18.58
N GLY A 130 7.13 15.62 17.89
CA GLY A 130 8.26 16.49 18.26
C GLY A 130 9.07 16.00 19.45
N LEU A 131 8.87 14.76 19.90
CA LEU A 131 9.73 14.18 20.93
C LEU A 131 11.11 13.89 20.35
N ASP A 132 12.16 14.17 21.13
CA ASP A 132 13.53 13.84 20.72
C ASP A 132 13.69 12.33 20.55
N LEU A 133 14.17 11.88 19.38
CA LEU A 133 14.38 10.47 19.09
C LEU A 133 15.35 9.78 20.05
N GLU A 134 16.20 10.54 20.75
CA GLU A 134 17.10 9.99 21.78
C GLU A 134 16.36 9.33 22.94
N ILE A 135 15.08 9.63 23.13
CA ILE A 135 14.25 8.92 24.14
C ILE A 135 14.12 7.41 23.86
N LEU A 136 14.38 6.96 22.61
CA LEU A 136 14.39 5.55 22.26
C LEU A 136 15.59 4.79 22.83
N THR A 137 16.66 5.51 23.18
CA THR A 137 17.94 4.94 23.68
C THR A 137 18.30 5.40 25.08
N ARG A 138 17.70 6.48 25.55
CA ARG A 138 17.96 7.06 26.85
C ARG A 138 16.73 7.05 27.73
N GLY A 139 16.92 6.94 29.05
CA GLY A 139 15.87 7.25 30.01
C GLY A 139 15.45 8.71 29.85
N TYR A 140 14.15 8.96 29.90
CA TYR A 140 13.57 10.29 29.93
C TYR A 140 13.05 10.55 31.33
N GLY A 141 13.58 11.58 32.01
CA GLY A 141 13.28 11.87 33.39
C GLY A 141 12.56 13.19 33.59
N TRP A 142 11.73 13.25 34.59
CA TRP A 142 11.20 14.49 35.12
C TRP A 142 11.98 14.86 36.38
N GLU A 143 12.91 15.79 36.23
CA GLU A 143 13.85 16.18 37.32
C GLU A 143 13.16 16.56 38.61
N SER A 144 12.01 17.27 38.56
CA SER A 144 11.26 17.67 39.73
C SER A 144 10.65 16.51 40.54
N ARG A 145 10.57 15.30 39.96
CA ARG A 145 9.99 14.09 40.61
C ARG A 145 10.99 12.94 40.70
N GLU A 146 12.20 13.12 40.23
CA GLU A 146 13.25 12.08 40.20
C GLU A 146 12.79 10.76 39.53
N VAL A 147 11.81 10.85 38.60
CA VAL A 147 11.26 9.68 37.90
C VAL A 147 11.85 9.59 36.54
N MET A 148 12.54 8.49 36.25
CA MET A 148 13.07 8.17 34.92
C MET A 148 12.11 7.19 34.24
N VAL A 149 11.74 7.50 33.00
CA VAL A 149 10.95 6.64 32.13
C VAL A 149 11.71 6.39 30.83
N SER A 150 11.43 5.28 30.16
CA SER A 150 12.01 4.99 28.85
C SER A 150 10.98 4.33 27.95
N TYR A 151 11.11 4.58 26.66
CA TYR A 151 10.31 3.89 25.65
C TYR A 151 10.95 2.54 25.34
N GLN A 152 10.19 1.47 25.56
CA GLN A 152 10.67 0.11 25.32
C GLN A 152 10.14 -0.41 24.00
N ALA A 153 11.03 -0.95 23.17
CA ALA A 153 10.61 -1.65 21.95
C ALA A 153 9.85 -2.91 22.32
N GLN A 154 8.70 -3.10 21.74
CA GLN A 154 7.88 -4.30 21.94
C GLN A 154 8.46 -5.54 21.26
N SER A 155 9.31 -5.34 20.22
CA SER A 155 9.91 -6.40 19.44
C SER A 155 11.30 -5.96 18.97
N PRO A 156 12.29 -6.86 18.88
CA PRO A 156 13.58 -6.55 18.28
C PRO A 156 13.52 -6.38 16.76
N VAL A 157 12.48 -6.92 16.11
CA VAL A 157 12.26 -6.86 14.67
C VAL A 157 10.79 -6.65 14.36
N LEU A 158 10.50 -5.98 13.25
CA LEU A 158 9.18 -5.94 12.63
C LEU A 158 9.12 -6.98 11.52
N GLY A 159 8.14 -7.89 11.60
CA GLY A 159 7.81 -8.80 10.51
C GLY A 159 6.93 -8.14 9.46
N LEU A 160 7.16 -8.43 8.19
CA LEU A 160 6.41 -7.86 7.07
C LEU A 160 6.04 -8.93 6.05
N VAL A 161 4.75 -9.11 5.82
CA VAL A 161 4.22 -9.93 4.73
C VAL A 161 3.73 -8.97 3.64
N LEU A 162 4.58 -8.79 2.63
CA LEU A 162 4.43 -7.76 1.60
C LEU A 162 3.61 -8.25 0.41
N PRO A 163 2.81 -7.37 -0.22
CA PRO A 163 2.03 -7.69 -1.39
C PRO A 163 2.84 -7.56 -2.68
N SER A 164 2.25 -7.99 -3.80
CA SER A 164 2.82 -7.80 -5.15
C SER A 164 2.18 -6.66 -5.95
N ASN A 165 1.08 -6.07 -5.47
CA ASN A 165 0.22 -5.22 -6.30
C ASN A 165 0.56 -3.73 -6.28
N SER A 166 1.14 -3.22 -5.19
CA SER A 166 1.43 -1.79 -5.05
C SER A 166 2.75 -1.53 -4.34
N PRO A 167 3.81 -1.12 -5.07
CA PRO A 167 5.13 -0.86 -4.46
C PRO A 167 5.15 0.34 -3.51
N GLY A 168 4.12 1.20 -3.53
CA GLY A 168 4.00 2.34 -2.61
C GLY A 168 3.85 1.97 -1.15
N VAL A 169 3.41 0.74 -0.84
CA VAL A 169 3.24 0.27 0.56
C VAL A 169 4.57 0.14 1.33
N HIS A 170 5.70 0.09 0.64
CA HIS A 170 7.01 0.03 1.30
C HIS A 170 7.29 1.26 2.16
N THR A 171 6.64 2.39 1.91
CA THR A 171 6.74 3.59 2.75
C THR A 171 6.30 3.36 4.20
N LEU A 172 5.42 2.39 4.45
CA LEU A 172 4.81 2.15 5.76
C LEU A 172 5.74 1.47 6.79
N TRP A 173 6.90 0.97 6.38
CA TRP A 173 7.84 0.31 7.28
C TRP A 173 9.24 0.94 7.32
N MET A 174 9.54 1.89 6.43
CA MET A 174 10.84 2.56 6.38
C MET A 174 11.25 3.27 7.69
N PRO A 175 10.33 3.89 8.46
CA PRO A 175 10.66 4.54 9.72
C PRO A 175 11.22 3.61 10.81
N VAL A 176 11.07 2.30 10.65
CA VAL A 176 11.42 1.31 11.67
C VAL A 176 12.93 1.22 11.93
N ILE A 177 13.77 1.33 10.87
CA ILE A 177 15.23 1.28 11.01
C ILE A 177 15.78 2.42 11.88
N PRO A 178 15.45 3.71 11.64
CA PRO A 178 15.92 4.77 12.52
C PRO A 178 15.32 4.74 13.92
N MET A 179 14.22 4.02 14.12
CA MET A 179 13.70 3.69 15.45
C MET A 179 14.40 2.48 16.11
N GLN A 180 15.51 2.04 15.51
CA GLN A 180 16.39 0.97 16.01
C GLN A 180 15.69 -0.41 16.14
N ILE A 181 14.80 -0.70 15.19
CA ILE A 181 14.12 -1.99 15.08
C ILE A 181 14.55 -2.65 13.76
N GLY A 182 14.94 -3.93 13.83
CA GLY A 182 15.31 -4.70 12.64
C GLY A 182 14.10 -5.11 11.79
N LEU A 183 14.35 -5.64 10.61
CA LEU A 183 13.33 -6.01 9.61
C LEU A 183 13.42 -7.48 9.22
N VAL A 184 12.27 -8.13 9.16
CA VAL A 184 12.07 -9.47 8.60
C VAL A 184 11.04 -9.35 7.48
N LEU A 185 11.48 -9.34 6.23
CA LEU A 185 10.67 -9.08 5.05
C LEU A 185 10.33 -10.39 4.33
N LYS A 186 9.05 -10.65 4.10
CA LYS A 186 8.56 -11.68 3.18
C LYS A 186 7.97 -10.96 1.95
N PRO A 187 8.68 -10.91 0.81
CA PRO A 187 8.20 -10.24 -0.39
C PRO A 187 7.00 -10.95 -1.02
N GLY A 188 6.21 -10.21 -1.78
CA GLY A 188 5.23 -10.79 -2.70
C GLY A 188 5.94 -11.56 -3.82
N PRO A 189 5.36 -12.66 -4.33
CA PRO A 189 6.06 -13.52 -5.28
C PRO A 189 6.40 -12.84 -6.61
N GLN A 190 5.57 -11.88 -7.06
CA GLN A 190 5.82 -11.13 -8.29
C GLN A 190 6.63 -9.84 -8.06
N GLU A 191 6.83 -9.44 -6.80
CA GLU A 191 7.50 -8.20 -6.44
C GLU A 191 8.63 -8.42 -5.41
N PRO A 192 9.68 -9.17 -5.73
CA PRO A 192 10.87 -9.25 -4.90
C PRO A 192 11.78 -8.02 -5.03
N TRP A 193 11.59 -7.22 -6.08
CA TRP A 193 12.51 -6.18 -6.51
C TRP A 193 12.71 -5.07 -5.49
N THR A 194 11.59 -4.51 -4.97
CA THR A 194 11.65 -3.38 -4.03
C THR A 194 12.33 -3.74 -2.71
N PRO A 195 11.96 -4.83 -2.01
CA PRO A 195 12.61 -5.21 -0.77
C PRO A 195 14.12 -5.45 -0.92
N TYR A 196 14.54 -6.11 -2.00
CA TYR A 196 15.96 -6.37 -2.24
C TYR A 196 16.74 -5.11 -2.60
N ARG A 197 16.20 -4.29 -3.52
CA ARG A 197 16.82 -3.02 -3.89
C ARG A 197 16.92 -2.09 -2.70
N MET A 198 15.89 -2.04 -1.85
CA MET A 198 15.88 -1.25 -0.63
C MET A 198 16.95 -1.74 0.36
N ALA A 199 17.03 -3.05 0.58
CA ALA A 199 18.07 -3.64 1.44
C ALA A 199 19.48 -3.32 0.92
N ALA A 200 19.72 -3.43 -0.39
CA ALA A 200 21.00 -3.07 -1.01
C ALA A 200 21.34 -1.59 -0.80
N ALA A 201 20.37 -0.68 -0.99
CA ALA A 201 20.57 0.75 -0.73
C ALA A 201 20.90 1.04 0.74
N PHE A 202 20.20 0.38 1.67
CA PHE A 202 20.45 0.53 3.11
C PHE A 202 21.85 0.03 3.50
N PHE A 203 22.27 -1.13 2.99
CA PHE A 203 23.61 -1.66 3.26
C PHE A 203 24.69 -0.75 2.71
N GLN A 204 24.51 -0.21 1.51
CA GLN A 204 25.49 0.71 0.90
C GLN A 204 25.52 2.07 1.63
N ALA A 205 24.42 2.51 2.23
CA ALA A 205 24.36 3.67 3.10
C ALA A 205 24.91 3.42 4.53
N GLY A 206 25.38 2.21 4.83
CA GLY A 206 26.00 1.84 6.10
C GLY A 206 25.04 1.34 7.18
N VAL A 207 23.79 0.99 6.84
CA VAL A 207 22.91 0.27 7.78
C VAL A 207 23.51 -1.12 8.01
N PRO A 208 23.64 -1.59 9.26
CA PRO A 208 24.17 -2.92 9.57
C PRO A 208 23.40 -4.01 8.84
N ARG A 209 24.13 -4.94 8.22
CA ARG A 209 23.49 -6.03 7.45
C ARG A 209 22.57 -6.88 8.31
N GLU A 210 22.98 -7.14 9.55
CA GLU A 210 22.23 -7.94 10.52
C GLU A 210 20.86 -7.37 10.87
N ALA A 211 20.62 -6.09 10.58
CA ALA A 211 19.35 -5.45 10.83
C ALA A 211 18.23 -5.90 9.87
N ILE A 212 18.58 -6.49 8.71
CA ILE A 212 17.60 -6.74 7.63
C ILE A 212 17.71 -8.17 7.12
N SER A 213 16.57 -8.86 7.09
CA SER A 213 16.42 -10.17 6.50
C SER A 213 15.31 -10.18 5.45
N VAL A 214 15.49 -10.95 4.37
CA VAL A 214 14.47 -11.13 3.33
C VAL A 214 14.28 -12.63 3.07
N TYR A 215 13.06 -13.11 3.32
CA TYR A 215 12.68 -14.51 3.21
C TYR A 215 11.57 -14.68 2.17
N PRO A 216 11.88 -14.84 0.88
CA PRO A 216 10.89 -15.21 -0.11
C PRO A 216 10.31 -16.61 0.20
N GLY A 217 9.03 -16.78 -0.07
CA GLY A 217 8.36 -18.07 0.18
C GLY A 217 6.84 -17.95 -0.04
N GLY A 218 6.16 -19.08 0.00
CA GLY A 218 4.73 -19.20 -0.16
C GLY A 218 3.91 -18.66 1.04
N GLY A 219 2.64 -19.04 1.08
CA GLY A 219 1.71 -18.63 2.16
C GLY A 219 2.14 -19.14 3.55
N GLU A 220 2.74 -20.33 3.61
CA GLU A 220 3.27 -20.91 4.86
C GLU A 220 4.41 -20.08 5.46
N MET A 221 5.26 -19.48 4.59
CA MET A 221 6.30 -18.55 5.05
C MET A 221 5.68 -17.28 5.63
N GLY A 222 4.61 -16.75 5.00
CA GLY A 222 3.86 -15.62 5.56
C GLY A 222 3.29 -15.93 6.94
N ALA A 223 2.69 -17.10 7.10
CA ALA A 223 2.17 -17.57 8.39
C ALA A 223 3.29 -17.70 9.44
N GLU A 224 4.47 -18.21 9.04
CA GLU A 224 5.61 -18.34 9.96
C GLU A 224 6.17 -16.97 10.39
N VAL A 225 6.22 -15.96 9.50
CA VAL A 225 6.57 -14.58 9.88
C VAL A 225 5.60 -14.07 10.94
N VAL A 226 4.29 -14.27 10.75
CA VAL A 226 3.27 -13.87 11.74
C VAL A 226 3.45 -14.60 13.08
N ASN A 227 3.79 -15.88 13.04
CA ASN A 227 3.95 -16.69 14.25
C ASN A 227 5.23 -16.38 15.05
N ARG A 228 6.30 -15.93 14.36
CA ARG A 228 7.62 -15.74 14.99
C ARG A 228 7.95 -14.29 15.34
N CYS A 229 7.41 -13.33 14.61
CA CYS A 229 7.63 -11.93 14.91
C CYS A 229 6.56 -11.44 15.88
N ARG A 230 6.99 -10.81 16.99
CA ARG A 230 6.07 -10.29 18.00
C ARG A 230 5.24 -9.12 17.50
N ARG A 231 5.71 -8.39 16.48
CA ARG A 231 5.00 -7.32 15.79
C ARG A 231 5.10 -7.57 14.29
N VAL A 232 3.97 -7.53 13.61
CA VAL A 232 3.88 -7.84 12.18
C VAL A 232 2.96 -6.85 11.49
N LYS A 233 3.33 -6.42 10.28
CA LYS A 233 2.40 -5.80 9.32
C LYS A 233 2.13 -6.79 8.20
N ILE A 234 0.87 -7.01 7.88
CA ILE A 234 0.44 -7.90 6.80
C ILE A 234 -0.48 -7.16 5.84
N PHE A 235 -0.27 -7.36 4.54
CA PHE A 235 -1.12 -6.83 3.48
C PHE A 235 -1.91 -7.98 2.87
N GLY A 236 -3.23 -7.84 2.78
CA GLY A 236 -4.04 -8.96 2.30
C GLY A 236 -5.49 -8.61 1.97
N SER A 237 -6.24 -9.64 1.58
CA SER A 237 -7.66 -9.57 1.28
C SER A 237 -8.51 -9.45 2.55
N THR A 238 -9.82 -9.28 2.36
CA THR A 238 -10.81 -9.29 3.47
C THR A 238 -10.71 -10.55 4.33
N GLU A 239 -10.45 -11.74 3.73
CA GLU A 239 -10.26 -12.96 4.49
C GLU A 239 -9.01 -12.92 5.37
N THR A 240 -7.94 -12.26 4.89
CA THR A 240 -6.72 -12.03 5.68
C THR A 240 -7.02 -11.12 6.87
N VAL A 241 -7.77 -10.04 6.65
CA VAL A 241 -8.21 -9.12 7.72
C VAL A 241 -9.00 -9.90 8.77
N GLN A 242 -10.00 -10.68 8.36
CA GLN A 242 -10.82 -11.47 9.27
C GLN A 242 -10.01 -12.48 10.07
N ARG A 243 -9.05 -13.15 9.43
CA ARG A 243 -8.18 -14.15 10.10
C ARG A 243 -7.38 -13.59 11.25
N TYR A 244 -6.90 -12.36 11.12
CA TYR A 244 -6.03 -11.74 12.14
C TYR A 244 -6.74 -10.65 12.94
N HIS A 245 -8.05 -10.47 12.75
CA HIS A 245 -8.85 -9.50 13.49
C HIS A 245 -8.70 -9.72 14.99
N GLY A 246 -8.50 -8.64 15.75
CA GLY A 246 -8.33 -8.69 17.20
C GLY A 246 -6.97 -9.20 17.68
N ASN A 247 -6.03 -9.55 16.82
CA ASN A 247 -4.68 -9.90 17.24
C ASN A 247 -3.84 -8.62 17.43
N PRO A 248 -3.51 -8.21 18.66
CA PRO A 248 -2.80 -6.95 18.93
C PRO A 248 -1.35 -6.93 18.43
N CYS A 249 -0.82 -8.09 18.03
CA CYS A 249 0.54 -8.22 17.49
C CYS A 249 0.59 -8.03 15.97
N VAL A 250 -0.56 -8.05 15.30
CA VAL A 250 -0.66 -8.01 13.83
C VAL A 250 -1.44 -6.79 13.38
N GLN A 251 -0.77 -5.88 12.71
CA GLN A 251 -1.42 -4.78 11.99
C GLN A 251 -1.77 -5.25 10.58
N VAL A 252 -3.07 -5.28 10.27
CA VAL A 252 -3.56 -5.79 8.99
C VAL A 252 -3.93 -4.62 8.09
N HIS A 253 -3.31 -4.56 6.91
CA HIS A 253 -3.63 -3.63 5.85
C HIS A 253 -4.46 -4.36 4.79
N GLY A 254 -5.77 -4.17 4.83
CA GLY A 254 -6.75 -4.75 3.90
C GLY A 254 -7.27 -3.75 2.87
N PRO A 255 -8.44 -4.04 2.27
CA PRO A 255 -9.18 -3.04 1.49
C PRO A 255 -9.48 -1.80 2.32
N GLY A 256 -9.31 -0.64 1.71
CA GLY A 256 -9.47 0.64 2.41
C GLY A 256 -10.89 1.19 2.38
N PHE A 257 -11.70 0.76 1.40
CA PHE A 257 -13.05 1.29 1.16
C PHE A 257 -13.11 2.83 1.16
N SER A 258 -12.03 3.46 0.66
CA SER A 258 -11.88 4.92 0.66
C SER A 258 -12.99 5.61 -0.15
N LYS A 259 -13.47 6.74 0.33
CA LYS A 259 -14.66 7.40 -0.20
C LYS A 259 -14.51 8.92 -0.33
N ILE A 260 -15.29 9.48 -1.25
CA ILE A 260 -15.54 10.90 -1.34
C ILE A 260 -17.00 11.14 -0.95
N LEU A 261 -17.24 12.06 -0.02
CA LEU A 261 -18.56 12.49 0.39
C LEU A 261 -18.78 13.94 -0.07
N LEU A 262 -19.87 14.20 -0.79
CA LEU A 262 -20.28 15.53 -1.18
C LEU A 262 -21.35 16.04 -0.21
N GLY A 263 -21.03 17.09 0.55
CA GLY A 263 -21.98 17.74 1.44
C GLY A 263 -23.11 18.45 0.67
N ASP A 264 -24.24 18.65 1.33
CA ASP A 264 -25.42 19.27 0.72
C ASP A 264 -25.15 20.73 0.30
N ASP A 265 -24.16 21.39 0.93
CA ASP A 265 -23.68 22.72 0.60
C ASP A 265 -22.76 22.76 -0.64
N ALA A 266 -22.18 21.61 -1.02
CA ALA A 266 -21.22 21.52 -2.12
C ALA A 266 -21.75 20.76 -3.33
N VAL A 267 -22.71 19.85 -3.14
CA VAL A 267 -23.17 18.89 -4.14
C VAL A 267 -23.76 19.52 -5.40
N ASP A 268 -24.38 20.70 -5.31
CA ASP A 268 -24.93 21.41 -6.48
C ASP A 268 -23.83 22.02 -7.38
N GLN A 269 -22.58 21.94 -6.97
CA GLN A 269 -21.40 22.40 -7.73
C GLN A 269 -20.43 21.24 -7.96
N TRP A 270 -20.91 20.01 -8.02
CA TRP A 270 -20.13 18.77 -8.10
C TRP A 270 -19.16 18.78 -9.31
N GLU A 271 -19.48 19.46 -10.39
CA GLU A 271 -18.63 19.54 -11.60
C GLU A 271 -17.24 20.11 -11.28
N LYS A 272 -17.13 20.99 -10.30
CA LYS A 272 -15.84 21.54 -9.86
C LYS A 272 -14.90 20.48 -9.28
N TYR A 273 -15.45 19.37 -8.82
CA TYR A 273 -14.73 18.30 -8.15
C TYR A 273 -14.57 17.06 -9.04
N LEU A 274 -15.00 17.11 -10.30
CA LEU A 274 -14.96 15.94 -11.20
C LEU A 274 -13.54 15.40 -11.37
N GLU A 275 -12.55 16.27 -11.67
CA GLU A 275 -11.16 15.83 -11.86
C GLU A 275 -10.58 15.23 -10.57
N LEU A 276 -10.90 15.80 -9.41
CA LEU A 276 -10.51 15.25 -8.12
C LEU A 276 -11.08 13.83 -7.92
N MET A 277 -12.34 13.61 -8.28
CA MET A 277 -12.98 12.30 -8.21
C MET A 277 -12.32 11.32 -9.19
N VAL A 278 -12.08 11.73 -10.44
CA VAL A 278 -11.37 10.93 -11.45
C VAL A 278 -10.00 10.50 -10.95
N ASP A 279 -9.18 11.46 -10.50
CA ASP A 279 -7.83 11.19 -9.99
C ASP A 279 -7.85 10.23 -8.80
N SER A 280 -8.79 10.42 -7.88
CA SER A 280 -8.93 9.57 -6.70
C SER A 280 -9.24 8.12 -7.05
N VAL A 281 -9.99 7.87 -8.15
CA VAL A 281 -10.33 6.52 -8.61
C VAL A 281 -9.19 5.87 -9.38
N TYR A 282 -8.55 6.61 -10.27
CA TYR A 282 -7.81 6.02 -11.39
C TYR A 282 -6.28 6.06 -11.22
N LEU A 283 -5.72 7.02 -10.48
CA LEU A 283 -4.27 7.11 -10.32
C LEU A 283 -3.68 5.82 -9.73
N ASN A 284 -2.45 5.49 -10.12
CA ASN A 284 -1.79 4.21 -9.81
C ASN A 284 -2.63 2.99 -10.24
N SER A 285 -3.43 3.14 -11.30
CA SER A 285 -4.34 2.11 -11.82
C SER A 285 -5.36 1.59 -10.79
N GLY A 286 -5.79 2.42 -9.85
CA GLY A 286 -6.73 2.01 -8.80
C GLY A 286 -6.20 0.93 -7.84
N ARG A 287 -4.87 0.71 -7.78
CA ARG A 287 -4.26 -0.39 -7.01
C ARG A 287 -3.86 -0.05 -5.58
N GLY A 288 -4.33 1.06 -5.05
CA GLY A 288 -4.07 1.46 -3.67
C GLY A 288 -5.34 1.38 -2.81
N CYS A 289 -5.20 1.00 -1.54
CA CYS A 289 -6.29 1.07 -0.56
C CYS A 289 -6.82 2.50 -0.32
N ILE A 290 -6.06 3.50 -0.72
CA ILE A 290 -6.45 4.91 -0.68
C ILE A 290 -7.15 5.41 -1.95
N ASN A 291 -7.28 4.58 -2.99
CA ASN A 291 -8.08 4.94 -4.15
C ASN A 291 -9.57 4.97 -3.76
N CYS A 292 -10.29 5.94 -4.32
CA CYS A 292 -11.71 6.10 -4.05
C CYS A 292 -12.51 4.94 -4.66
N SER A 293 -13.20 4.16 -3.83
CA SER A 293 -14.11 3.09 -4.24
C SER A 293 -15.58 3.50 -4.25
N GLY A 294 -15.92 4.67 -3.67
CA GLY A 294 -17.28 5.19 -3.62
C GLY A 294 -17.36 6.70 -3.52
N VAL A 295 -18.18 7.31 -4.38
CA VAL A 295 -18.58 8.73 -4.31
C VAL A 295 -20.03 8.78 -3.81
N TRP A 296 -20.26 9.46 -2.70
CA TRP A 296 -21.56 9.49 -2.03
C TRP A 296 -22.12 10.91 -2.05
N ALA A 297 -23.38 11.04 -2.45
CA ALA A 297 -24.06 12.31 -2.54
C ALA A 297 -25.57 12.15 -2.27
N SER A 298 -26.22 13.22 -1.81
CA SER A 298 -27.67 13.22 -1.56
C SER A 298 -28.50 13.38 -2.83
N ARG A 299 -27.92 13.97 -3.88
CA ARG A 299 -28.55 14.24 -5.18
C ARG A 299 -27.49 14.33 -6.28
N HIS A 300 -27.91 14.47 -7.54
CA HIS A 300 -27.06 14.52 -8.74
C HIS A 300 -26.20 13.26 -8.98
N THR A 301 -26.53 12.16 -8.32
CA THR A 301 -25.71 10.94 -8.37
C THR A 301 -25.66 10.31 -9.75
N ARG A 302 -26.72 10.45 -10.55
CA ARG A 302 -26.74 9.95 -11.94
C ARG A 302 -25.86 10.80 -12.85
N GLU A 303 -25.90 12.11 -12.70
CA GLU A 303 -25.09 13.07 -13.45
C GLU A 303 -23.59 12.90 -13.11
N ILE A 304 -23.27 12.75 -11.83
CA ILE A 304 -21.90 12.48 -11.35
C ILE A 304 -21.40 11.15 -11.94
N ALA A 305 -22.22 10.09 -11.88
CA ALA A 305 -21.85 8.79 -12.42
C ALA A 305 -21.63 8.85 -13.94
N GLN A 306 -22.48 9.57 -14.67
CA GLN A 306 -22.34 9.77 -16.11
C GLN A 306 -21.05 10.52 -16.45
N ALA A 307 -20.76 11.63 -15.77
CA ALA A 307 -19.54 12.41 -15.99
C ALA A 307 -18.25 11.61 -15.67
N LEU A 308 -18.27 10.82 -14.59
CA LEU A 308 -17.16 9.90 -14.27
C LEU A 308 -17.01 8.82 -15.36
N ALA A 309 -18.11 8.28 -15.87
CA ALA A 309 -18.08 7.29 -16.94
C ALA A 309 -17.54 7.87 -18.26
N GLU A 310 -17.85 9.12 -18.59
CA GLU A 310 -17.31 9.82 -19.75
C GLU A 310 -15.78 10.00 -19.68
N ARG A 311 -15.23 10.22 -18.51
CA ARG A 311 -13.79 10.39 -18.29
C ARG A 311 -13.05 9.04 -18.17
N LEU A 312 -13.62 8.07 -17.49
CA LEU A 312 -12.99 6.79 -17.17
C LEU A 312 -13.29 5.69 -18.22
N GLY A 313 -14.52 5.66 -18.73
CA GLY A 313 -15.01 4.61 -19.61
C GLY A 313 -14.19 4.35 -20.88
N PRO A 314 -13.66 5.39 -21.58
CA PRO A 314 -12.83 5.25 -22.76
C PRO A 314 -11.42 4.68 -22.49
N ILE A 315 -10.96 4.64 -21.24
CA ILE A 315 -9.60 4.18 -20.90
C ILE A 315 -9.47 2.70 -21.25
N ASP A 316 -8.46 2.37 -22.04
CA ASP A 316 -8.21 1.00 -22.52
C ASP A 316 -6.82 0.47 -22.12
N ALA A 317 -6.69 -0.85 -22.21
CA ALA A 317 -5.42 -1.53 -21.99
C ALA A 317 -4.40 -1.13 -23.05
N LYS A 318 -3.19 -0.79 -22.61
CA LYS A 318 -2.04 -0.48 -23.45
C LYS A 318 -0.83 -1.28 -23.00
N PRO A 319 0.19 -1.44 -23.85
CA PRO A 319 1.47 -2.02 -23.45
C PRO A 319 2.03 -1.33 -22.20
N PRO A 320 2.67 -2.05 -21.29
CA PRO A 320 3.11 -1.48 -20.01
C PRO A 320 4.23 -0.44 -20.13
N ASP A 321 4.94 -0.43 -21.22
CA ASP A 321 5.98 0.54 -21.60
C ASP A 321 5.43 1.78 -22.35
N ASP A 322 4.16 1.77 -22.75
CA ASP A 322 3.50 2.96 -23.33
C ASP A 322 3.38 4.05 -22.24
N PRO A 323 3.89 5.28 -22.49
CA PRO A 323 3.75 6.39 -21.54
C PRO A 323 2.30 6.75 -21.21
N ALA A 324 1.35 6.40 -22.06
CA ALA A 324 -0.08 6.62 -21.85
C ALA A 324 -0.81 5.37 -21.29
N ALA A 325 -0.08 4.33 -20.88
CA ALA A 325 -0.68 3.18 -20.23
C ALA A 325 -1.25 3.60 -18.85
N SER A 326 -2.51 3.31 -18.62
CA SER A 326 -3.22 3.74 -17.40
C SER A 326 -3.77 2.56 -16.60
N LEU A 327 -3.77 1.37 -17.20
CA LEU A 327 -4.29 0.15 -16.57
C LEU A 327 -3.17 -0.84 -16.29
N ALA A 328 -3.18 -1.36 -15.08
CA ALA A 328 -2.30 -2.46 -14.70
C ALA A 328 -2.93 -3.82 -15.06
N ALA A 329 -2.12 -4.73 -15.58
CA ALA A 329 -2.55 -6.07 -15.91
C ALA A 329 -2.76 -6.94 -14.65
N PHE A 330 -3.79 -7.78 -14.66
CA PHE A 330 -3.91 -8.90 -13.73
C PHE A 330 -3.03 -10.05 -14.26
N THR A 331 -1.97 -10.32 -13.56
CA THR A 331 -0.94 -11.31 -13.95
C THR A 331 -1.22 -12.71 -13.39
N VAL A 332 -2.14 -12.83 -12.43
CA VAL A 332 -2.57 -14.11 -11.88
C VAL A 332 -3.73 -14.66 -12.74
N PRO A 333 -3.55 -15.87 -13.32
CA PRO A 333 -4.59 -16.44 -14.17
C PRO A 333 -5.96 -16.54 -13.48
N GLY A 334 -7.02 -16.15 -14.18
CA GLY A 334 -8.40 -16.23 -13.69
C GLY A 334 -8.82 -15.11 -12.73
N GLN A 335 -7.91 -14.34 -12.15
CA GLN A 335 -8.24 -13.31 -11.15
C GLN A 335 -9.18 -12.23 -11.70
N ALA A 336 -8.86 -11.66 -12.87
CA ALA A 336 -9.70 -10.64 -13.51
C ALA A 336 -11.11 -11.19 -13.86
N LYS A 337 -11.17 -12.44 -14.33
CA LYS A 337 -12.46 -13.10 -14.61
C LYS A 337 -13.30 -13.27 -13.35
N ALA A 338 -12.69 -13.69 -12.25
CA ALA A 338 -13.39 -13.86 -10.97
C ALA A 338 -13.94 -12.53 -10.45
N ILE A 339 -13.15 -11.46 -10.53
CA ILE A 339 -13.59 -10.12 -10.16
C ILE A 339 -14.73 -9.66 -11.07
N HIS A 340 -14.56 -9.79 -12.38
CA HIS A 340 -15.58 -9.41 -13.36
C HIS A 340 -16.91 -10.14 -13.10
N ALA A 341 -16.86 -11.45 -12.88
CA ALA A 341 -18.07 -12.26 -12.56
C ALA A 341 -18.72 -11.83 -11.24
N SER A 342 -17.92 -11.52 -10.22
CA SER A 342 -18.41 -11.02 -8.92
C SER A 342 -19.14 -9.69 -9.06
N ILE A 343 -18.63 -8.77 -9.88
CA ILE A 343 -19.28 -7.48 -10.13
C ILE A 343 -20.58 -7.68 -10.88
N LEU A 344 -20.60 -8.49 -11.96
CA LEU A 344 -21.81 -8.78 -12.72
C LEU A 344 -22.91 -9.41 -11.85
N GLU A 345 -22.53 -10.28 -10.92
CA GLU A 345 -23.51 -10.89 -10.00
C GLU A 345 -24.15 -9.86 -9.08
N LYS A 346 -23.35 -8.96 -8.50
CA LYS A 346 -23.86 -7.91 -7.62
C LYS A 346 -24.69 -6.85 -8.35
N MET A 347 -24.40 -6.61 -9.64
CA MET A 347 -25.17 -5.67 -10.47
C MET A 347 -26.58 -6.16 -10.85
N LYS A 348 -26.92 -7.43 -10.59
CA LYS A 348 -28.29 -7.92 -10.80
C LYS A 348 -29.30 -7.36 -9.80
N GLU A 349 -28.84 -6.69 -8.76
CA GLU A 349 -29.70 -6.08 -7.74
C GLU A 349 -30.43 -4.87 -8.33
N ASP A 350 -31.74 -4.75 -8.06
CA ASP A 350 -32.52 -3.60 -8.48
C ASP A 350 -31.94 -2.31 -7.90
N GLY A 351 -32.01 -1.21 -8.67
CA GLY A 351 -31.45 0.07 -8.25
C GLY A 351 -29.93 0.23 -8.48
N VAL A 352 -29.30 -0.78 -9.10
CA VAL A 352 -27.89 -0.74 -9.52
C VAL A 352 -27.80 -0.64 -11.04
N SER A 353 -26.95 0.21 -11.57
CA SER A 353 -26.75 0.36 -13.01
C SER A 353 -25.28 0.58 -13.39
N ASP A 354 -24.82 -0.13 -14.43
CA ASP A 354 -23.51 0.10 -15.06
C ASP A 354 -23.58 1.30 -16.01
N VAL A 355 -22.94 2.39 -15.62
CA VAL A 355 -22.91 3.62 -16.43
C VAL A 355 -21.82 3.56 -17.52
N THR A 356 -20.86 2.63 -17.37
CA THR A 356 -19.80 2.40 -18.34
C THR A 356 -20.12 1.38 -19.43
N ALA A 357 -21.29 0.75 -19.40
CA ALA A 357 -21.71 -0.31 -20.34
C ALA A 357 -21.57 0.10 -21.83
N GLN A 358 -21.85 1.37 -22.15
CA GLN A 358 -21.73 1.92 -23.52
C GLN A 358 -20.31 1.90 -24.10
N TYR A 359 -19.27 1.78 -23.24
CA TYR A 359 -17.86 1.75 -23.66
C TYR A 359 -17.34 0.33 -23.92
N GLY A 360 -18.24 -0.67 -24.05
CA GLY A 360 -17.92 -2.04 -24.38
C GLY A 360 -17.48 -2.90 -23.18
N SER A 361 -16.95 -4.09 -23.45
CA SER A 361 -16.57 -5.05 -22.42
C SER A 361 -15.56 -4.46 -21.42
N ARG A 362 -15.82 -4.65 -20.14
CA ARG A 362 -14.89 -4.25 -19.08
C ARG A 362 -13.73 -5.23 -18.89
N LEU A 363 -13.91 -6.50 -19.27
CA LEU A 363 -12.84 -7.51 -19.26
C LEU A 363 -12.16 -7.57 -20.63
N VAL A 364 -10.84 -7.41 -20.64
CA VAL A 364 -9.97 -7.56 -21.81
C VAL A 364 -8.99 -8.70 -21.51
N GLU A 365 -9.17 -9.81 -22.21
CA GLU A 365 -8.32 -10.98 -22.06
C GLU A 365 -7.18 -10.97 -23.07
N GLN A 366 -5.99 -11.32 -22.64
CA GLN A 366 -4.82 -11.57 -23.45
C GLN A 366 -4.30 -12.98 -23.19
N GLN A 367 -3.32 -13.43 -23.96
CA GLN A 367 -2.82 -14.82 -23.88
C GLN A 367 -2.39 -15.23 -22.46
N ARG A 368 -1.76 -14.35 -21.70
CA ARG A 368 -1.17 -14.66 -20.38
C ARG A 368 -1.67 -13.76 -19.24
N CYS A 369 -2.41 -12.74 -19.54
CA CYS A 369 -2.91 -11.78 -18.55
C CYS A 369 -4.30 -11.29 -18.95
N ALA A 370 -4.91 -10.49 -18.08
CA ALA A 370 -6.14 -9.79 -18.41
C ALA A 370 -6.14 -8.39 -17.80
N TYR A 371 -6.96 -7.52 -18.36
CA TYR A 371 -7.20 -6.18 -17.82
C TYR A 371 -8.67 -6.03 -17.46
N LEU A 372 -8.93 -5.23 -16.44
CA LEU A 372 -10.26 -4.69 -16.18
C LEU A 372 -10.24 -3.20 -16.52
N ARG A 373 -11.05 -2.82 -17.50
CA ARG A 373 -11.28 -1.41 -17.85
C ARG A 373 -12.04 -0.73 -16.70
N PRO A 374 -11.89 0.59 -16.52
CA PRO A 374 -12.56 1.30 -15.45
C PRO A 374 -14.07 1.02 -15.42
N TRP A 375 -14.62 0.89 -14.23
CA TRP A 375 -16.04 0.58 -14.02
C TRP A 375 -16.69 1.60 -13.10
N VAL A 376 -17.72 2.28 -13.61
CA VAL A 376 -18.52 3.25 -12.84
C VAL A 376 -19.93 2.68 -12.69
N ILE A 377 -20.36 2.50 -11.47
CA ILE A 377 -21.64 1.90 -11.12
C ILE A 377 -22.47 2.90 -10.31
N HIS A 378 -23.68 3.17 -10.72
CA HIS A 378 -24.63 3.97 -9.95
C HIS A 378 -25.47 3.08 -9.04
N CYS A 379 -25.64 3.49 -7.78
CA CYS A 379 -26.49 2.88 -6.77
C CYS A 379 -27.51 3.90 -6.26
N ASP A 380 -28.80 3.56 -6.31
CA ASP A 380 -29.88 4.42 -5.85
C ASP A 380 -30.04 4.47 -4.32
N ALA A 381 -29.31 3.59 -3.60
CA ALA A 381 -29.34 3.51 -2.14
C ALA A 381 -28.05 2.93 -1.58
N PRO A 382 -27.68 3.27 -0.33
CA PRO A 382 -26.47 2.77 0.31
C PRO A 382 -26.51 1.28 0.69
N GLU A 383 -27.70 0.69 0.79
CA GLU A 383 -27.91 -0.72 1.14
C GLU A 383 -27.57 -1.69 0.01
N ARG A 384 -27.33 -1.19 -1.21
CA ARG A 384 -26.98 -2.05 -2.33
C ARG A 384 -25.66 -2.78 -2.03
N LYS A 385 -25.62 -4.09 -2.20
CA LYS A 385 -24.45 -4.93 -1.88
C LYS A 385 -23.15 -4.44 -2.53
N ILE A 386 -23.30 -3.86 -3.73
CA ILE A 386 -22.16 -3.36 -4.50
C ILE A 386 -21.65 -1.99 -4.00
N ALA A 387 -22.49 -1.20 -3.31
CA ALA A 387 -22.14 0.13 -2.81
C ALA A 387 -20.95 0.13 -1.83
N GLN A 388 -20.74 -1.00 -1.15
CA GLN A 388 -19.67 -1.20 -0.14
C GLN A 388 -18.57 -2.14 -0.65
N THR A 389 -18.25 -2.10 -1.94
CA THR A 389 -17.20 -2.96 -2.51
C THR A 389 -16.00 -2.15 -2.95
N GLU A 390 -14.83 -2.79 -2.90
CA GLU A 390 -13.58 -2.28 -3.43
C GLU A 390 -12.88 -3.36 -4.24
N TYR A 391 -12.26 -2.95 -5.34
CA TYR A 391 -11.44 -3.81 -6.17
C TYR A 391 -10.15 -3.10 -6.59
N MET A 392 -9.07 -3.84 -6.77
CA MET A 392 -7.73 -3.32 -7.11
C MET A 392 -7.58 -3.00 -8.61
N PHE A 393 -8.48 -2.19 -9.15
CA PHE A 393 -8.43 -1.56 -10.46
C PHE A 393 -9.33 -0.30 -10.43
N PRO A 394 -9.32 0.58 -11.44
CA PRO A 394 -10.16 1.78 -11.46
C PRO A 394 -11.64 1.40 -11.42
N TYR A 395 -12.22 1.40 -10.23
CA TYR A 395 -13.58 0.98 -9.92
C TYR A 395 -14.20 1.95 -8.94
N VAL A 396 -15.41 2.40 -9.20
CA VAL A 396 -16.12 3.30 -8.31
C VAL A 396 -17.63 3.09 -8.36
N THR A 397 -18.26 3.15 -7.19
CA THR A 397 -19.71 3.27 -7.05
C THR A 397 -20.08 4.72 -6.78
N VAL A 398 -21.13 5.22 -7.43
CA VAL A 398 -21.73 6.52 -7.10
C VAL A 398 -23.07 6.23 -6.41
N VAL A 399 -23.15 6.59 -5.14
CA VAL A 399 -24.21 6.13 -4.24
C VAL A 399 -25.06 7.30 -3.80
N GLN A 400 -26.37 7.17 -3.97
CA GLN A 400 -27.35 8.12 -3.44
C GLN A 400 -27.59 7.84 -1.96
N CYS A 401 -27.29 8.83 -1.11
CA CYS A 401 -27.47 8.72 0.33
C CYS A 401 -27.74 10.12 0.92
N PRO A 402 -28.76 10.30 1.77
CA PRO A 402 -28.96 11.54 2.50
C PRO A 402 -27.73 11.90 3.34
N GLN A 403 -27.30 13.17 3.36
CA GLN A 403 -26.11 13.59 4.12
C GLN A 403 -26.14 13.15 5.58
N ALA A 404 -27.29 13.22 6.22
CA ALA A 404 -27.46 12.85 7.63
C ALA A 404 -27.19 11.35 7.91
N GLU A 405 -27.24 10.50 6.89
CA GLU A 405 -27.01 9.05 7.03
C GLU A 405 -25.62 8.61 6.54
N MET A 406 -24.90 9.47 5.79
CA MET A 406 -23.66 9.08 5.12
C MET A 406 -22.63 8.50 6.09
N ILE A 407 -22.35 9.18 7.21
CA ILE A 407 -21.33 8.78 8.17
C ILE A 407 -21.58 7.36 8.71
N ASP A 408 -22.83 7.06 9.05
CA ASP A 408 -23.19 5.74 9.58
C ASP A 408 -23.19 4.66 8.49
N LYS A 409 -23.55 5.04 7.25
CA LYS A 409 -23.75 4.09 6.14
C LYS A 409 -22.47 3.77 5.36
N ILE A 410 -21.44 4.63 5.39
CA ILE A 410 -20.19 4.38 4.64
C ILE A 410 -19.38 3.18 5.18
N GLY A 411 -19.64 2.75 6.41
CA GLY A 411 -18.88 1.68 7.07
C GLY A 411 -17.44 2.10 7.39
N GLN A 412 -16.61 1.12 7.74
CA GLN A 412 -15.18 1.38 8.02
C GLN A 412 -14.50 1.90 6.74
N THR A 413 -13.83 3.03 6.84
CA THR A 413 -13.27 3.77 5.71
C THR A 413 -11.87 4.27 6.05
N LEU A 414 -10.87 3.81 5.30
CA LEU A 414 -9.47 4.21 5.49
C LEU A 414 -9.27 5.70 5.21
N VAL A 415 -9.74 6.19 4.06
CA VAL A 415 -9.67 7.60 3.71
C VAL A 415 -11.05 8.10 3.30
N CYS A 416 -11.52 9.09 4.02
CA CYS A 416 -12.71 9.86 3.67
C CYS A 416 -12.31 11.28 3.26
N SER A 417 -12.64 11.68 2.02
CA SER A 417 -12.56 13.08 1.60
C SER A 417 -13.96 13.67 1.60
N ALA A 418 -14.27 14.48 2.60
CA ALA A 418 -15.56 15.13 2.74
C ALA A 418 -15.47 16.56 2.20
N ILE A 419 -16.19 16.82 1.12
CA ILE A 419 -16.24 18.14 0.46
C ILE A 419 -17.43 18.90 1.01
N THR A 420 -17.19 19.75 2.00
CA THR A 420 -18.18 20.55 2.70
C THR A 420 -17.55 21.80 3.33
N HIS A 421 -18.37 22.78 3.66
CA HIS A 421 -18.09 23.94 4.50
C HIS A 421 -19.14 24.09 5.59
N ASP A 422 -20.00 23.08 5.80
CA ASP A 422 -20.98 23.05 6.89
C ASP A 422 -20.27 22.69 8.21
N PRO A 423 -20.10 23.64 9.16
CA PRO A 423 -19.36 23.42 10.39
C PRO A 423 -20.02 22.38 11.31
N ILE A 424 -21.32 22.14 11.16
CA ILE A 424 -22.04 21.14 11.96
C ILE A 424 -21.66 19.74 11.45
N TRP A 425 -21.70 19.55 10.14
CA TRP A 425 -21.33 18.28 9.55
C TRP A 425 -19.83 18.01 9.63
N GLU A 426 -18.97 19.03 9.48
CA GLU A 426 -17.53 18.91 9.74
C GLU A 426 -17.25 18.37 11.15
N ARG A 427 -17.98 18.88 12.15
CA ARG A 427 -17.83 18.39 13.52
C ARG A 427 -18.25 16.92 13.66
N GLN A 428 -19.34 16.51 13.03
CA GLN A 428 -19.79 15.12 13.03
C GLN A 428 -18.77 14.19 12.35
N LEU A 429 -18.17 14.63 11.25
CA LEU A 429 -17.10 13.90 10.55
C LEU A 429 -15.84 13.73 11.41
N ILE A 430 -15.44 14.78 12.16
CA ILE A 430 -14.30 14.74 13.08
C ILE A 430 -14.56 13.77 14.23
N ASP A 431 -15.79 13.70 14.72
CA ASP A 431 -16.18 12.82 15.83
C ASP A 431 -16.46 11.37 15.37
N ALA A 432 -16.48 11.10 14.05
CA ALA A 432 -16.72 9.76 13.51
C ALA A 432 -15.60 8.77 13.87
N THR A 433 -15.98 7.56 14.28
CA THR A 433 -15.04 6.51 14.72
C THR A 433 -14.80 5.44 13.66
N ASN A 434 -15.47 5.52 12.52
CA ASN A 434 -15.36 4.60 11.39
C ASN A 434 -14.54 5.18 10.23
N ILE A 435 -13.87 6.30 10.43
CA ILE A 435 -12.98 6.96 9.45
C ILE A 435 -11.58 7.01 10.05
N ASP A 436 -10.63 6.33 9.41
CA ASP A 436 -9.25 6.29 9.90
C ASP A 436 -8.48 7.58 9.55
N ARG A 437 -8.71 8.11 8.33
CA ARG A 437 -8.12 9.38 7.88
C ARG A 437 -9.17 10.25 7.21
N LEU A 438 -9.42 11.40 7.78
CA LEU A 438 -10.36 12.40 7.27
C LEU A 438 -9.62 13.54 6.56
N ASN A 439 -10.03 13.83 5.33
CA ASN A 439 -9.71 15.04 4.60
C ASN A 439 -10.98 15.90 4.55
N ILE A 440 -10.92 17.15 4.99
CA ILE A 440 -12.04 18.12 4.86
C ILE A 440 -11.69 19.09 3.74
N GLY A 441 -12.62 19.24 2.80
CA GLY A 441 -12.45 20.04 1.60
C GLY A 441 -12.06 19.24 0.35
N PRO A 442 -11.74 19.91 -0.76
CA PRO A 442 -11.50 19.28 -2.06
C PRO A 442 -10.09 18.66 -2.15
N ILE A 443 -9.85 17.61 -1.40
CA ILE A 443 -8.59 16.89 -1.32
C ILE A 443 -8.80 15.49 -1.90
N PRO A 444 -8.05 15.04 -2.94
CA PRO A 444 -8.15 13.69 -3.46
C PRO A 444 -7.81 12.64 -2.38
N THR A 445 -8.52 11.51 -2.37
CA THR A 445 -8.26 10.43 -1.39
C THR A 445 -6.84 9.88 -1.47
N ILE A 446 -6.25 9.92 -2.66
CA ILE A 446 -4.88 9.46 -2.95
C ILE A 446 -3.79 10.44 -2.52
N GLN A 447 -4.16 11.65 -2.12
CA GLN A 447 -3.18 12.64 -1.64
C GLN A 447 -2.70 12.25 -0.25
N LEU A 448 -1.42 11.88 -0.16
CA LEU A 448 -0.80 11.50 1.11
C LEU A 448 -0.28 12.72 1.84
N ASN A 449 -0.59 12.82 3.11
CA ASN A 449 0.12 13.67 4.04
C ASN A 449 1.09 12.80 4.85
N TRP A 450 2.36 12.83 4.49
CA TRP A 450 3.42 12.03 5.12
C TRP A 450 3.71 12.42 6.57
N LEU A 451 3.10 13.50 7.05
CA LEU A 451 3.27 14.01 8.42
C LEU A 451 2.22 13.45 9.38
N GLN A 452 1.35 12.56 8.91
CA GLN A 452 0.38 11.85 9.75
C GLN A 452 0.47 10.34 9.51
N PRO A 453 0.09 9.50 10.48
CA PRO A 453 0.00 8.05 10.29
C PRO A 453 -0.92 7.69 9.12
N HIS A 454 -0.62 6.59 8.44
CA HIS A 454 -1.39 6.16 7.26
C HIS A 454 -2.86 5.90 7.60
N GLU A 455 -3.12 5.23 8.70
CA GLU A 455 -4.45 4.94 9.24
C GLU A 455 -5.01 6.06 10.14
N GLY A 456 -4.33 7.19 10.25
CA GLY A 456 -4.76 8.30 11.09
C GLY A 456 -4.59 8.11 12.60
N ASN A 457 -4.21 6.95 13.06
CA ASN A 457 -4.01 6.66 14.48
C ASN A 457 -2.70 7.22 15.03
N ILE A 458 -2.75 7.75 16.27
CA ILE A 458 -1.57 8.30 16.94
C ILE A 458 -0.69 7.21 17.56
N VAL A 459 -1.27 6.06 17.86
CA VAL A 459 -0.64 4.97 18.64
C VAL A 459 -0.18 3.77 17.83
N ASP A 460 -0.37 3.80 16.53
CA ASP A 460 0.00 2.71 15.62
C ASP A 460 1.36 2.91 14.93
#